data_5ae40e87af2b8d7c1f393048e6f502b1
#
_entry.id   5ae40e87af2b8d7c1f393048e6f502b1
#
_cell.length_a   1.000
_cell.length_b   1.000
_cell.length_c   1.000
_cell.angle_alpha   90.00
_cell.angle_beta   90.00
_cell.angle_gamma   90.00
#
_symmetry.space_group_name_H-M   'P 1'
#
loop_
_entity.id
_entity.type
_entity.pdbx_description
1 polymer ?
#
loop_
_entity_poly.entity_id
_entity_poly.type
_entity_poly.pdbx_seq_one_letter_code
_entity_poly.pdbx_strand_id
1 'polypeptide(L)'
;PRALYNSHKLFPKNHDNRSYGFQSADFGLYKSRNTMSVRVGKIAGIENIKITAEKVGLKILDSNPQIFLGNIESDLRTITSAYTVFPNYGRRAPPFTILSIQNSTGETFYRSAAQTYQAVPTNASVMTCMALEKVMSKEGTGARARTLGYAKQAGGKTGTTNDSKDTWFIGFSSKVTCGIWVGFDQPKTIHTNAYGSNIALPVWTAIMKECEKLGYAGGQLVPPVPMAEFNLCRTTGKIASSECVQNQNHYLDKIPYDSKPRLQCLGHRHLILGKNPEKKQKGLKVLKRLFQPN
;
A
#
# COMPACT_ATOMS: atom_id res chain seq x y z
N PRO A 1 10.45 2.72 16.01
CA PRO A 1 10.31 1.49 16.78
C PRO A 1 11.35 0.49 16.31
N ARG A 2 12.24 0.07 17.22
CA ARG A 2 13.14 -1.04 16.91
C ARG A 2 12.27 -2.28 16.77
N ALA A 3 12.32 -2.95 15.61
CA ALA A 3 11.70 -4.24 15.44
C ALA A 3 12.36 -5.22 16.41
N LEU A 4 11.60 -5.69 17.40
CA LEU A 4 12.08 -6.67 18.37
C LEU A 4 12.00 -8.05 17.71
N TYR A 5 13.13 -8.62 17.39
CA TYR A 5 13.27 -9.99 16.89
C TYR A 5 14.41 -10.71 17.52
N ASN A 6 14.15 -11.91 18.01
CA ASN A 6 15.16 -12.86 18.45
C ASN A 6 15.63 -13.75 17.29
N SER A 7 16.86 -14.11 17.32
CA SER A 7 17.77 -15.05 16.66
C SER A 7 17.52 -15.62 15.25
N HIS A 8 16.32 -15.58 14.66
CA HIS A 8 16.09 -15.87 13.23
C HIS A 8 15.55 -14.63 12.55
N LYS A 9 16.36 -13.62 12.50
CA LYS A 9 16.01 -12.20 12.70
C LYS A 9 15.95 -11.51 11.37
N LEU A 10 14.74 -11.17 10.90
CA LEU A 10 14.59 -10.06 9.99
C LEU A 10 14.73 -8.76 10.80
N PHE A 11 15.87 -8.10 10.73
CA PHE A 11 16.05 -6.71 11.16
C PHE A 11 16.08 -5.82 9.92
N PRO A 12 14.93 -5.44 9.36
CA PRO A 12 14.97 -4.54 8.23
C PRO A 12 15.47 -3.19 8.74
N LYS A 13 16.50 -2.68 8.06
CA LYS A 13 16.89 -1.28 8.19
C LYS A 13 16.03 -0.47 7.22
N ASN A 14 15.66 0.74 7.60
CA ASN A 14 15.18 1.70 6.62
C ASN A 14 16.36 2.12 5.75
N HIS A 15 16.09 2.49 4.50
CA HIS A 15 17.13 2.87 3.55
C HIS A 15 18.06 4.00 4.07
N ASP A 16 17.51 4.96 4.81
CA ASP A 16 18.23 6.08 5.41
C ASP A 16 18.77 5.78 6.82
N ASN A 17 18.66 4.54 7.31
CA ASN A 17 19.00 4.10 8.67
C ASN A 17 18.30 4.90 9.80
N ARG A 18 17.26 5.72 9.49
CA ARG A 18 16.57 6.56 10.47
C ARG A 18 15.33 5.87 11.07
N SER A 19 15.02 6.25 12.30
CA SER A 19 13.77 5.90 13.00
C SER A 19 12.97 7.19 13.24
N TYR A 20 11.64 7.11 13.01
CA TYR A 20 10.73 8.26 13.07
C TYR A 20 9.76 8.17 14.25
N GLY A 21 10.05 7.34 15.25
CA GLY A 21 9.16 7.17 16.39
C GLY A 21 7.83 6.52 16.04
N PHE A 22 6.77 6.92 16.74
CA PHE A 22 5.40 6.48 16.45
C PHE A 22 4.84 7.28 15.28
N GLN A 23 4.48 6.58 14.22
CA GLN A 23 3.89 7.14 13.00
C GLN A 23 2.69 6.29 12.58
N SER A 24 1.79 6.86 11.78
CA SER A 24 0.67 6.15 11.16
C SER A 24 1.15 5.10 10.14
N ALA A 25 0.32 4.11 9.84
CA ALA A 25 0.66 3.07 8.88
C ALA A 25 0.85 3.62 7.45
N ASP A 26 0.06 4.61 7.07
CA ASP A 26 0.18 5.30 5.78
C ASP A 26 1.52 6.04 5.64
N PHE A 27 2.03 6.69 6.72
CA PHE A 27 3.39 7.22 6.73
C PHE A 27 4.42 6.15 6.36
N GLY A 28 4.27 4.94 6.93
CA GLY A 28 5.12 3.80 6.61
C GLY A 28 5.08 3.44 5.13
N LEU A 29 3.89 3.49 4.52
CA LEU A 29 3.68 3.16 3.12
C LEU A 29 4.26 4.22 2.19
N TYR A 30 3.87 5.51 2.34
CA TYR A 30 4.28 6.54 1.40
C TYR A 30 5.76 6.95 1.52
N LYS A 31 6.37 6.76 2.70
CA LYS A 31 7.82 6.89 2.92
C LYS A 31 8.58 5.58 2.69
N SER A 32 7.90 4.50 2.35
CA SER A 32 8.49 3.17 2.10
C SER A 32 9.39 2.69 3.26
N ARG A 33 8.84 2.66 4.50
CA ARG A 33 9.58 2.33 5.72
C ARG A 33 9.53 0.84 6.03
N ASN A 34 10.64 0.16 5.83
CA ASN A 34 10.78 -1.29 6.04
C ASN A 34 10.38 -1.72 7.45
N THR A 35 10.84 -0.98 8.48
CA THR A 35 10.53 -1.30 9.88
C THR A 35 9.03 -1.23 10.18
N MET A 36 8.30 -0.34 9.51
CA MET A 36 6.85 -0.21 9.66
C MET A 36 6.11 -1.29 8.87
N SER A 37 6.54 -1.60 7.64
CA SER A 37 5.97 -2.69 6.84
C SER A 37 6.04 -4.01 7.59
N VAL A 38 7.19 -4.36 8.17
CA VAL A 38 7.33 -5.57 9.00
C VAL A 38 6.43 -5.54 10.22
N ARG A 39 6.26 -4.39 10.87
CA ARG A 39 5.36 -4.27 12.03
C ARG A 39 3.89 -4.50 11.65
N VAL A 40 3.45 -3.86 10.56
CA VAL A 40 2.08 -4.03 10.03
C VAL A 40 1.86 -5.47 9.58
N GLY A 41 2.80 -6.04 8.81
CA GLY A 41 2.72 -7.41 8.33
C GLY A 41 2.63 -8.44 9.45
N LYS A 42 3.32 -8.20 10.59
CA LYS A 42 3.20 -9.05 11.78
C LYS A 42 1.85 -8.96 12.47
N ILE A 43 1.28 -7.77 12.51
CA ILE A 43 -0.07 -7.58 13.07
C ILE A 43 -1.09 -8.30 12.19
N ALA A 44 -0.95 -8.18 10.87
CA ALA A 44 -1.82 -8.86 9.90
C ALA A 44 -1.66 -10.39 9.95
N GLY A 45 -0.44 -10.88 10.11
CA GLY A 45 -0.08 -12.30 10.03
C GLY A 45 0.14 -12.79 8.59
N ILE A 46 1.06 -13.73 8.40
CA ILE A 46 1.46 -14.22 7.07
C ILE A 46 0.27 -14.87 6.35
N GLU A 47 -0.51 -15.69 7.03
CA GLU A 47 -1.64 -16.40 6.41
C GLU A 47 -2.72 -15.44 5.89
N ASN A 48 -3.06 -14.40 6.64
CA ASN A 48 -4.01 -13.39 6.19
C ASN A 48 -3.47 -12.59 4.98
N ILE A 49 -2.17 -12.37 4.92
CA ILE A 49 -1.51 -11.73 3.77
C ILE A 49 -1.61 -12.64 2.55
N LYS A 50 -1.33 -13.94 2.69
CA LYS A 50 -1.45 -14.93 1.59
C LYS A 50 -2.87 -15.03 1.07
N ILE A 51 -3.86 -15.15 1.95
CA ILE A 51 -5.29 -15.19 1.59
C ILE A 51 -5.70 -13.91 0.84
N THR A 52 -5.26 -12.75 1.31
CA THR A 52 -5.58 -11.47 0.66
C THR A 52 -4.88 -11.35 -0.70
N ALA A 53 -3.62 -11.75 -0.79
CA ALA A 53 -2.85 -11.77 -2.02
C ALA A 53 -3.50 -12.66 -3.07
N GLU A 54 -3.94 -13.86 -2.70
CA GLU A 54 -4.64 -14.78 -3.59
C GLU A 54 -5.93 -14.20 -4.14
N LYS A 55 -6.74 -13.54 -3.30
CA LYS A 55 -7.96 -12.84 -3.73
C LYS A 55 -7.70 -11.76 -4.79
N VAL A 56 -6.56 -11.10 -4.75
CA VAL A 56 -6.16 -10.12 -5.76
C VAL A 56 -5.33 -10.73 -6.90
N GLY A 57 -5.16 -12.06 -6.91
CA GLY A 57 -4.51 -12.83 -7.97
C GLY A 57 -2.99 -12.94 -7.86
N LEU A 58 -2.43 -12.59 -6.70
CA LEU A 58 -1.03 -12.81 -6.40
C LEU A 58 -0.87 -14.14 -5.66
N LYS A 59 -0.06 -15.04 -6.21
CA LYS A 59 0.24 -16.32 -5.57
C LYS A 59 1.53 -16.20 -4.76
N ILE A 60 1.43 -16.42 -3.45
CA ILE A 60 2.58 -16.38 -2.54
C ILE A 60 2.84 -17.80 -2.06
N LEU A 61 3.91 -18.40 -2.55
CA LEU A 61 4.26 -19.80 -2.27
C LEU A 61 4.98 -19.96 -0.94
N ASP A 62 5.83 -19.01 -0.59
CA ASP A 62 6.68 -19.07 0.61
C ASP A 62 6.00 -18.37 1.80
N SER A 63 6.32 -18.79 3.00
CA SER A 63 5.91 -18.17 4.27
C SER A 63 7.07 -17.42 4.95
N ASN A 64 8.10 -17.03 4.18
CA ASN A 64 9.24 -16.29 4.70
C ASN A 64 8.79 -14.87 5.14
N PRO A 65 9.19 -14.38 6.33
CA PRO A 65 8.90 -13.02 6.78
C PRO A 65 9.33 -11.88 5.86
N GLN A 66 10.17 -12.12 4.86
CA GLN A 66 10.53 -11.15 3.83
C GLN A 66 9.33 -10.69 2.99
N ILE A 67 8.27 -11.48 2.94
CA ILE A 67 6.96 -11.10 2.37
C ILE A 67 6.43 -9.78 2.93
N PHE A 68 6.74 -9.44 4.19
CA PHE A 68 6.36 -8.15 4.80
C PHE A 68 7.02 -6.94 4.13
N LEU A 69 8.07 -7.17 3.35
CA LEU A 69 8.77 -6.16 2.55
C LEU A 69 8.40 -6.24 1.06
N GLY A 70 7.49 -7.15 0.69
CA GLY A 70 7.10 -7.37 -0.69
C GLY A 70 8.10 -8.23 -1.48
N ASN A 71 8.96 -8.99 -0.81
CA ASN A 71 9.85 -9.94 -1.48
C ASN A 71 9.04 -11.18 -1.89
N ILE A 72 8.40 -11.06 -3.05
CA ILE A 72 7.63 -12.12 -3.71
C ILE A 72 8.01 -12.14 -5.19
N GLU A 73 7.97 -13.31 -5.80
CA GLU A 73 8.11 -13.46 -7.24
C GLU A 73 6.75 -13.24 -7.91
N SER A 74 6.73 -12.41 -8.94
CA SER A 74 5.53 -12.14 -9.74
C SER A 74 5.92 -11.53 -11.09
N ASP A 75 5.06 -11.67 -12.08
CA ASP A 75 5.19 -10.99 -13.36
C ASP A 75 4.51 -9.61 -13.33
N LEU A 76 4.93 -8.75 -14.28
CA LEU A 76 4.43 -7.38 -14.39
C LEU A 76 2.92 -7.29 -14.60
N ARG A 77 2.33 -8.20 -15.41
CA ARG A 77 0.90 -8.24 -15.67
C ARG A 77 0.12 -8.57 -14.41
N THR A 78 0.55 -9.60 -13.68
CA THR A 78 -0.12 -10.07 -12.47
C THR A 78 -0.12 -8.99 -11.38
N ILE A 79 1.02 -8.36 -11.11
CA ILE A 79 1.09 -7.32 -10.06
C ILE A 79 0.34 -6.05 -10.48
N THR A 80 0.39 -5.66 -11.77
CA THR A 80 -0.37 -4.52 -12.28
C THR A 80 -1.87 -4.78 -12.17
N SER A 81 -2.32 -6.00 -12.51
CA SER A 81 -3.72 -6.41 -12.34
C SER A 81 -4.15 -6.38 -10.88
N ALA A 82 -3.31 -6.82 -9.95
CA ALA A 82 -3.62 -6.77 -8.52
C ALA A 82 -3.85 -5.33 -8.02
N TYR A 83 -3.11 -4.36 -8.55
CA TYR A 83 -3.27 -2.94 -8.19
C TYR A 83 -4.59 -2.32 -8.66
N THR A 84 -5.28 -2.91 -9.63
CA THR A 84 -6.60 -2.41 -10.08
C THR A 84 -7.64 -2.40 -8.97
N VAL A 85 -7.47 -3.18 -7.91
CA VAL A 85 -8.41 -3.22 -6.79
C VAL A 85 -8.48 -1.91 -6.02
N PHE A 86 -7.41 -1.09 -6.02
CA PHE A 86 -7.39 0.16 -5.25
C PHE A 86 -8.29 1.23 -5.87
N PRO A 87 -8.16 1.63 -7.16
CA PRO A 87 -9.08 2.57 -7.79
C PRO A 87 -10.49 1.99 -7.98
N ASN A 88 -10.66 0.67 -7.92
CA ASN A 88 -11.97 -0.02 -8.00
C ASN A 88 -12.53 -0.37 -6.61
N TYR A 89 -11.97 0.20 -5.54
CA TYR A 89 -12.45 0.09 -4.16
C TYR A 89 -12.70 -1.34 -3.69
N GLY A 90 -11.73 -2.21 -4.00
CA GLY A 90 -11.72 -3.61 -3.59
C GLY A 90 -12.31 -4.59 -4.61
N ARG A 91 -12.91 -4.10 -5.69
CA ARG A 91 -13.41 -4.96 -6.77
C ARG A 91 -12.29 -5.32 -7.73
N ARG A 92 -12.24 -6.56 -8.13
CA ARG A 92 -11.27 -7.10 -9.08
C ARG A 92 -11.98 -7.72 -10.28
N ALA A 93 -11.40 -7.54 -11.46
CA ALA A 93 -11.66 -8.35 -12.65
C ALA A 93 -10.36 -9.04 -13.09
N PRO A 94 -10.36 -10.33 -13.43
CA PRO A 94 -9.22 -10.96 -14.09
C PRO A 94 -8.87 -10.24 -15.39
N PRO A 95 -7.58 -10.03 -15.69
CA PRO A 95 -7.19 -9.36 -16.93
C PRO A 95 -7.44 -10.27 -18.13
N PHE A 96 -7.92 -9.71 -19.22
CA PHE A 96 -8.07 -10.37 -20.52
C PHE A 96 -7.48 -9.50 -21.63
N THR A 97 -7.08 -10.13 -22.73
CA THR A 97 -6.46 -9.45 -23.89
C THR A 97 -7.37 -9.46 -25.13
N ILE A 98 -8.29 -10.41 -25.22
CA ILE A 98 -9.23 -10.53 -26.31
C ILE A 98 -10.60 -10.01 -25.84
N LEU A 99 -11.04 -8.89 -26.42
CA LEU A 99 -12.34 -8.30 -26.08
C LEU A 99 -13.48 -9.02 -26.80
N SER A 100 -13.33 -9.24 -28.10
CA SER A 100 -14.30 -9.96 -28.93
C SER A 100 -13.63 -10.59 -30.15
N ILE A 101 -14.25 -11.63 -30.68
CA ILE A 101 -13.88 -12.23 -31.96
C ILE A 101 -15.10 -12.21 -32.84
N GLN A 102 -14.95 -11.71 -34.08
CA GLN A 102 -16.00 -11.62 -35.09
C GLN A 102 -15.56 -12.33 -36.37
N ASN A 103 -16.51 -12.82 -37.12
CA ASN A 103 -16.28 -13.33 -38.49
C ASN A 103 -16.22 -12.16 -39.50
N SER A 104 -15.96 -12.48 -40.77
CA SER A 104 -15.90 -11.50 -41.88
C SER A 104 -17.20 -10.76 -42.13
N THR A 105 -18.33 -11.28 -41.67
CA THR A 105 -19.66 -10.66 -41.79
C THR A 105 -20.04 -9.79 -40.60
N GLY A 106 -19.14 -9.67 -39.60
CA GLY A 106 -19.37 -8.85 -38.39
C GLY A 106 -20.12 -9.58 -37.28
N GLU A 107 -20.47 -10.85 -37.45
CA GLU A 107 -21.11 -11.64 -36.40
C GLU A 107 -20.11 -11.95 -35.28
N THR A 108 -20.48 -11.64 -34.03
CA THR A 108 -19.64 -11.88 -32.85
C THR A 108 -19.90 -13.27 -32.31
N PHE A 109 -18.91 -14.16 -32.35
CA PHE A 109 -18.97 -15.49 -31.75
C PHE A 109 -18.22 -15.65 -30.45
N TYR A 110 -17.44 -14.62 -30.03
CA TYR A 110 -16.85 -14.52 -28.70
C TYR A 110 -16.88 -13.08 -28.24
N ARG A 111 -17.28 -12.88 -27.00
CA ARG A 111 -17.14 -11.61 -26.29
C ARG A 111 -16.69 -11.87 -24.85
N SER A 112 -15.61 -11.26 -24.44
CA SER A 112 -15.15 -11.34 -23.05
C SER A 112 -16.17 -10.68 -22.13
N ALA A 113 -16.58 -11.40 -21.09
CA ALA A 113 -17.37 -10.86 -19.99
C ALA A 113 -16.45 -10.66 -18.79
N ALA A 114 -16.17 -9.41 -18.46
CA ALA A 114 -15.41 -9.09 -17.27
C ALA A 114 -16.25 -9.41 -16.02
N GLN A 115 -16.06 -10.59 -15.44
CA GLN A 115 -16.67 -10.93 -14.17
C GLN A 115 -15.90 -10.21 -13.03
N THR A 116 -16.56 -9.26 -12.40
CA THR A 116 -15.98 -8.55 -11.26
C THR A 116 -16.48 -9.13 -9.94
N TYR A 117 -15.59 -9.25 -8.96
CA TYR A 117 -15.92 -9.68 -7.61
C TYR A 117 -15.25 -8.82 -6.56
N GLN A 118 -15.79 -8.79 -5.33
CA GLN A 118 -15.19 -8.07 -4.21
C GLN A 118 -14.03 -8.91 -3.65
N ALA A 119 -12.80 -8.52 -3.98
CA ALA A 119 -11.59 -9.21 -3.54
C ALA A 119 -11.12 -8.73 -2.17
N VAL A 120 -11.29 -7.43 -1.88
CA VAL A 120 -10.86 -6.78 -0.63
C VAL A 120 -12.03 -5.94 -0.09
N PRO A 121 -12.24 -5.88 1.23
CA PRO A 121 -13.27 -5.00 1.80
C PRO A 121 -13.12 -3.56 1.33
N THR A 122 -14.24 -2.93 0.97
CA THR A 122 -14.25 -1.57 0.39
C THR A 122 -13.51 -0.55 1.25
N ASN A 123 -13.78 -0.50 2.56
CA ASN A 123 -13.13 0.43 3.47
C ASN A 123 -11.60 0.23 3.52
N ALA A 124 -11.13 -1.02 3.55
CA ALA A 124 -9.70 -1.34 3.53
C ALA A 124 -9.03 -0.88 2.22
N SER A 125 -9.72 -1.11 1.09
CA SER A 125 -9.25 -0.65 -0.22
C SER A 125 -9.21 0.87 -0.31
N VAL A 126 -10.26 1.58 0.16
CA VAL A 126 -10.30 3.04 0.21
C VAL A 126 -9.14 3.59 1.03
N MET A 127 -8.92 3.10 2.24
CA MET A 127 -7.82 3.56 3.11
C MET A 127 -6.46 3.30 2.47
N THR A 128 -6.29 2.15 1.81
CA THR A 128 -5.04 1.82 1.10
C THR A 128 -4.86 2.71 -0.13
N CYS A 129 -5.91 2.96 -0.90
CA CYS A 129 -5.91 3.88 -2.04
C CYS A 129 -5.44 5.27 -1.62
N MET A 130 -6.02 5.83 -0.55
CA MET A 130 -5.63 7.14 0.00
C MET A 130 -4.16 7.16 0.46
N ALA A 131 -3.68 6.08 1.07
CA ALA A 131 -2.28 5.97 1.46
C ALA A 131 -1.34 5.88 0.23
N LEU A 132 -1.76 5.22 -0.84
CA LEU A 132 -1.04 5.16 -2.11
C LEU A 132 -1.05 6.51 -2.86
N GLU A 133 -2.11 7.32 -2.71
CA GLU A 133 -2.14 8.70 -3.22
C GLU A 133 -1.09 9.57 -2.51
N LYS A 134 -0.88 9.40 -1.21
CA LYS A 134 0.16 10.11 -0.45
C LYS A 134 1.58 9.78 -0.96
N VAL A 135 1.78 8.63 -1.64
CA VAL A 135 3.06 8.33 -2.33
C VAL A 135 3.36 9.37 -3.42
N MET A 136 2.33 9.89 -4.10
CA MET A 136 2.45 10.90 -5.16
C MET A 136 2.53 12.34 -4.64
N SER A 137 2.42 12.55 -3.32
CA SER A 137 2.56 13.86 -2.68
C SER A 137 4.02 14.32 -2.65
N LYS A 138 4.23 15.61 -2.34
CA LYS A 138 5.59 16.21 -2.20
C LYS A 138 6.50 15.41 -1.26
N GLU A 139 5.94 14.76 -0.27
CA GLU A 139 6.68 13.98 0.73
C GLU A 139 6.84 12.49 0.38
N GLY A 140 6.10 12.00 -0.60
CA GLY A 140 6.09 10.61 -0.99
C GLY A 140 7.23 10.23 -1.92
N THR A 141 7.46 8.92 -2.07
CA THR A 141 8.51 8.39 -2.95
C THR A 141 8.20 8.55 -4.44
N GLY A 142 6.95 8.87 -4.80
CA GLY A 142 6.49 9.17 -6.16
C GLY A 142 6.41 10.67 -6.49
N ALA A 143 6.88 11.55 -5.61
CA ALA A 143 6.79 13.01 -5.77
C ALA A 143 7.34 13.53 -7.11
N ARG A 144 8.36 12.87 -7.67
CA ARG A 144 9.00 13.23 -8.92
C ARG A 144 8.03 13.25 -10.11
N ALA A 145 6.94 12.47 -10.10
CA ALA A 145 5.94 12.51 -11.15
C ALA A 145 5.35 13.94 -11.32
N ARG A 146 5.20 14.68 -10.21
CA ARG A 146 4.71 16.07 -10.23
C ARG A 146 5.68 17.00 -10.91
N THR A 147 6.97 16.89 -10.64
CA THR A 147 8.00 17.69 -11.30
C THR A 147 8.18 17.34 -12.79
N LEU A 148 7.81 16.12 -13.17
CA LEU A 148 7.76 15.66 -14.56
C LEU A 148 6.45 16.04 -15.28
N GLY A 149 5.58 16.81 -14.62
CA GLY A 149 4.37 17.42 -15.19
C GLY A 149 3.11 16.57 -15.15
N TYR A 150 3.07 15.47 -14.39
CA TYR A 150 1.82 14.72 -14.18
C TYR A 150 1.02 15.37 -13.06
N ALA A 151 -0.06 16.08 -13.38
CA ALA A 151 -0.85 16.88 -12.44
C ALA A 151 -2.08 16.16 -11.87
N LYS A 152 -2.57 15.10 -12.54
CA LYS A 152 -3.82 14.42 -12.16
C LYS A 152 -3.69 13.62 -10.86
N GLN A 153 -4.82 13.37 -10.21
CA GLN A 153 -4.87 12.50 -9.04
C GLN A 153 -4.45 11.08 -9.40
N ALA A 154 -3.57 10.52 -8.61
CA ALA A 154 -3.02 9.19 -8.83
C ALA A 154 -2.50 8.61 -7.52
N GLY A 155 -2.51 7.30 -7.43
CA GLY A 155 -1.82 6.54 -6.38
C GLY A 155 -0.80 5.60 -6.99
N GLY A 156 0.13 5.11 -6.19
CA GLY A 156 1.12 4.15 -6.66
C GLY A 156 2.16 3.79 -5.63
N LYS A 157 3.10 2.93 -6.04
CA LYS A 157 4.21 2.50 -5.17
C LYS A 157 5.47 2.25 -5.97
N THR A 158 6.58 2.71 -5.46
CA THR A 158 7.92 2.38 -5.94
C THR A 158 8.37 1.03 -5.37
N GLY A 159 9.06 0.24 -6.16
CA GLY A 159 9.79 -0.95 -5.74
C GLY A 159 11.25 -0.86 -6.16
N THR A 160 12.14 -1.41 -5.35
CA THR A 160 13.57 -1.55 -5.68
C THR A 160 14.08 -2.77 -4.93
N THR A 161 14.69 -3.70 -5.65
CA THR A 161 15.37 -4.84 -5.04
C THR A 161 16.73 -4.45 -4.49
N ASN A 162 17.27 -5.30 -3.62
CA ASN A 162 18.64 -5.15 -3.14
C ASN A 162 19.61 -5.06 -4.32
N ASP A 163 20.66 -4.28 -4.17
CA ASP A 163 21.69 -4.04 -5.20
C ASP A 163 21.15 -3.41 -6.50
N SER A 164 19.95 -2.80 -6.46
CA SER A 164 19.32 -2.13 -7.62
C SER A 164 19.25 -3.03 -8.87
N LYS A 165 18.91 -4.32 -8.69
CA LYS A 165 18.76 -5.28 -9.81
C LYS A 165 17.42 -5.11 -10.53
N ASP A 166 16.38 -4.72 -9.80
CA ASP A 166 15.04 -4.44 -10.31
C ASP A 166 14.53 -3.13 -9.78
N THR A 167 13.89 -2.36 -10.64
CA THR A 167 13.16 -1.16 -10.26
C THR A 167 11.72 -1.23 -10.78
N TRP A 168 10.79 -0.89 -9.91
CA TRP A 168 9.35 -0.99 -10.15
C TRP A 168 8.65 0.32 -9.87
N PHE A 169 7.64 0.61 -10.63
CA PHE A 169 6.59 1.53 -10.25
C PHE A 169 5.24 1.01 -10.75
N ILE A 170 4.32 0.75 -9.82
CA ILE A 170 2.94 0.42 -10.17
C ILE A 170 2.09 1.57 -9.67
N GLY A 171 1.32 2.17 -10.57
CA GLY A 171 0.48 3.30 -10.22
C GLY A 171 -0.80 3.33 -11.04
N PHE A 172 -1.76 4.11 -10.56
CA PHE A 172 -3.09 4.20 -11.13
C PHE A 172 -3.65 5.61 -11.05
N SER A 173 -4.53 5.94 -11.99
CA SER A 173 -5.54 7.00 -11.91
C SER A 173 -6.91 6.36 -11.72
N SER A 174 -7.98 7.15 -11.78
CA SER A 174 -9.35 6.59 -11.80
C SER A 174 -9.71 5.87 -13.10
N LYS A 175 -8.87 5.91 -14.14
CA LYS A 175 -9.12 5.32 -15.45
C LYS A 175 -8.12 4.26 -15.87
N VAL A 176 -6.86 4.42 -15.50
CA VAL A 176 -5.75 3.58 -15.98
C VAL A 176 -4.92 3.10 -14.80
N THR A 177 -4.60 1.81 -14.79
CA THR A 177 -3.55 1.24 -13.94
C THR A 177 -2.39 0.84 -14.84
N CYS A 178 -1.19 1.32 -14.52
CA CYS A 178 0.02 1.10 -15.30
C CYS A 178 1.14 0.58 -14.41
N GLY A 179 1.82 -0.46 -14.84
CA GLY A 179 2.98 -1.04 -14.18
C GLY A 179 4.22 -0.90 -15.04
N ILE A 180 5.33 -0.53 -14.41
CA ILE A 180 6.66 -0.44 -15.04
C ILE A 180 7.63 -1.29 -14.24
N TRP A 181 8.34 -2.13 -14.95
CA TRP A 181 9.50 -2.85 -14.46
C TRP A 181 10.70 -2.54 -15.35
N VAL A 182 11.83 -2.32 -14.72
CA VAL A 182 13.12 -2.20 -15.40
C VAL A 182 14.13 -3.08 -14.67
N GLY A 183 14.77 -3.96 -15.42
CA GLY A 183 15.72 -4.94 -14.92
C GLY A 183 16.33 -5.71 -16.06
N PHE A 184 17.02 -6.79 -15.74
CA PHE A 184 17.63 -7.70 -16.72
C PHE A 184 17.08 -9.12 -16.48
N ASP A 185 16.90 -9.90 -17.55
CA ASP A 185 16.46 -11.31 -17.49
C ASP A 185 17.40 -12.14 -16.60
N GLN A 186 18.69 -11.90 -16.71
CA GLN A 186 19.68 -12.40 -15.75
C GLN A 186 19.92 -11.29 -14.71
N PRO A 187 19.50 -11.47 -13.44
CA PRO A 187 19.55 -10.41 -12.43
C PRO A 187 20.94 -9.84 -12.20
N LYS A 188 21.18 -8.61 -12.62
CA LYS A 188 22.40 -7.83 -12.37
C LYS A 188 22.04 -6.38 -12.03
N THR A 189 22.93 -5.69 -11.34
CA THR A 189 22.76 -4.28 -11.00
C THR A 189 22.55 -3.44 -12.25
N ILE A 190 21.47 -2.65 -12.27
CA ILE A 190 21.18 -1.70 -13.38
C ILE A 190 22.26 -0.63 -13.40
N HIS A 191 22.40 0.09 -12.32
CA HIS A 191 23.52 0.98 -11.98
C HIS A 191 23.42 1.38 -10.50
N THR A 192 24.46 1.98 -9.94
CA THR A 192 24.46 2.50 -8.57
C THR A 192 23.34 3.54 -8.38
N ASN A 193 22.54 3.39 -7.31
CA ASN A 193 21.41 4.27 -7.00
C ASN A 193 20.25 4.20 -8.03
N ALA A 194 20.09 3.10 -8.76
CA ALA A 194 18.89 2.86 -9.54
C ALA A 194 17.72 2.52 -8.60
N TYR A 195 16.76 3.43 -8.46
CA TYR A 195 15.55 3.28 -7.66
C TYR A 195 14.30 3.35 -8.53
N GLY A 196 13.21 2.77 -8.07
CA GLY A 196 11.92 2.89 -8.76
C GLY A 196 11.49 4.34 -8.97
N SER A 197 11.89 5.26 -8.09
CA SER A 197 11.59 6.70 -8.19
C SER A 197 12.36 7.43 -9.30
N ASN A 198 13.53 6.95 -9.69
CA ASN A 198 14.36 7.62 -10.71
C ASN A 198 14.46 6.86 -12.04
N ILE A 199 14.07 5.58 -12.07
CA ILE A 199 14.10 4.75 -13.28
C ILE A 199 12.66 4.44 -13.76
N ALA A 200 11.88 3.69 -13.00
CA ALA A 200 10.55 3.24 -13.43
C ALA A 200 9.48 4.35 -13.41
N LEU A 201 9.49 5.22 -12.40
CA LEU A 201 8.50 6.31 -12.26
C LEU A 201 8.51 7.31 -13.41
N PRO A 202 9.65 7.77 -13.97
CA PRO A 202 9.65 8.67 -15.15
C PRO A 202 8.97 8.03 -16.36
N VAL A 203 9.19 6.74 -16.62
CA VAL A 203 8.54 6.00 -17.71
C VAL A 203 7.03 5.92 -17.49
N TRP A 204 6.62 5.55 -16.26
CA TRP A 204 5.21 5.57 -15.88
C TRP A 204 4.58 6.95 -16.10
N THR A 205 5.29 8.01 -15.71
CA THR A 205 4.81 9.39 -15.85
C THR A 205 4.60 9.77 -17.31
N ALA A 206 5.52 9.40 -18.20
CA ALA A 206 5.41 9.65 -19.63
C ALA A 206 4.19 8.92 -20.22
N ILE A 207 4.01 7.64 -19.91
CA ILE A 207 2.86 6.84 -20.39
C ILE A 207 1.54 7.45 -19.90
N MET A 208 1.43 7.80 -18.62
CA MET A 208 0.20 8.36 -18.08
C MET A 208 -0.15 9.72 -18.68
N LYS A 209 0.84 10.53 -19.04
CA LYS A 209 0.63 11.80 -19.78
C LYS A 209 0.12 11.55 -21.20
N GLU A 210 0.61 10.52 -21.88
CA GLU A 210 0.08 10.15 -23.21
C GLU A 210 -1.35 9.58 -23.08
N CYS A 211 -1.64 8.79 -22.02
CA CYS A 211 -3.00 8.35 -21.74
C CYS A 211 -3.97 9.53 -21.57
N GLU A 212 -3.52 10.63 -20.91
CA GLU A 212 -4.35 11.85 -20.81
C GLU A 212 -4.65 12.46 -22.18
N LYS A 213 -3.67 12.56 -23.07
CA LYS A 213 -3.84 13.10 -24.43
C LYS A 213 -4.80 12.23 -25.27
N LEU A 214 -4.80 10.92 -25.05
CA LEU A 214 -5.69 9.95 -25.70
C LEU A 214 -7.09 9.88 -25.08
N GLY A 215 -7.44 10.79 -24.16
CA GLY A 215 -8.78 10.83 -23.55
C GLY A 215 -8.96 9.92 -22.31
N TYR A 216 -7.90 9.24 -21.86
CA TYR A 216 -7.92 8.45 -20.64
C TYR A 216 -7.48 9.23 -19.40
N ALA A 217 -7.66 10.55 -19.42
CA ALA A 217 -7.40 11.38 -18.25
C ALA A 217 -8.23 10.91 -17.06
N GLY A 218 -7.57 10.63 -15.95
CA GLY A 218 -8.24 10.27 -14.71
C GLY A 218 -8.95 11.49 -14.10
N GLY A 219 -10.14 11.26 -13.56
CA GLY A 219 -10.84 12.19 -12.65
C GLY A 219 -10.43 12.00 -11.20
N GLN A 220 -11.26 12.50 -10.29
CA GLN A 220 -11.07 12.29 -8.86
C GLN A 220 -11.27 10.80 -8.48
N LEU A 221 -10.47 10.35 -7.52
CA LEU A 221 -10.64 9.07 -6.85
C LEU A 221 -11.61 9.30 -5.67
N VAL A 222 -12.91 9.24 -5.96
CA VAL A 222 -13.98 9.51 -4.97
C VAL A 222 -14.34 8.21 -4.26
N PRO A 223 -14.12 8.10 -2.94
CA PRO A 223 -14.52 6.93 -2.18
C PRO A 223 -16.04 6.70 -2.25
N PRO A 224 -16.50 5.46 -2.48
CA PRO A 224 -17.94 5.14 -2.58
C PRO A 224 -18.61 4.98 -1.21
N VAL A 225 -17.95 5.41 -0.14
CA VAL A 225 -18.40 5.30 1.25
C VAL A 225 -18.34 6.64 1.95
N PRO A 226 -19.21 6.92 2.94
CA PRO A 226 -19.14 8.14 3.73
C PRO A 226 -17.78 8.25 4.44
N MET A 227 -17.15 9.41 4.29
CA MET A 227 -15.85 9.73 4.90
C MET A 227 -16.06 10.75 6.02
N ALA A 228 -15.32 10.60 7.12
CA ALA A 228 -15.31 11.57 8.21
C ALA A 228 -13.90 11.80 8.75
N GLU A 229 -13.69 12.98 9.31
CA GLU A 229 -12.43 13.31 10.00
C GLU A 229 -12.50 12.91 11.47
N PHE A 230 -11.46 12.25 11.93
CA PHE A 230 -11.32 11.87 13.33
C PHE A 230 -9.97 12.35 13.86
N ASN A 231 -10.00 12.83 15.10
CA ASN A 231 -8.79 13.15 15.83
C ASN A 231 -8.26 11.87 16.51
N LEU A 232 -7.13 11.36 16.04
CA LEU A 232 -6.56 10.08 16.46
C LEU A 232 -5.29 10.28 17.29
N CYS A 233 -5.12 9.43 18.29
CA CYS A 233 -3.92 9.39 19.10
C CYS A 233 -2.74 8.77 18.32
N ARG A 234 -1.59 9.46 18.23
CA ARG A 234 -0.40 8.96 17.50
C ARG A 234 0.16 7.67 18.07
N THR A 235 0.03 7.47 19.37
CA THR A 235 0.61 6.29 20.05
C THR A 235 -0.27 5.06 19.92
N THR A 236 -1.59 5.22 20.04
CA THR A 236 -2.52 4.08 20.13
C THR A 236 -3.39 3.87 18.89
N GLY A 237 -3.52 4.87 18.00
CA GLY A 237 -4.47 4.87 16.88
C GLY A 237 -5.95 4.98 17.28
N LYS A 238 -6.26 5.13 18.58
CA LYS A 238 -7.62 5.32 19.09
C LYS A 238 -8.06 6.76 18.94
N ILE A 239 -9.34 7.06 19.19
CA ILE A 239 -9.83 8.44 19.30
C ILE A 239 -8.99 9.16 20.36
N ALA A 240 -8.47 10.34 20.00
CA ALA A 240 -7.64 11.14 20.91
C ALA A 240 -8.44 11.60 22.12
N SER A 241 -7.84 11.53 23.32
CA SER A 241 -8.36 12.15 24.54
C SER A 241 -7.92 13.62 24.63
N SER A 242 -8.47 14.36 25.58
CA SER A 242 -8.00 15.72 25.91
C SER A 242 -6.51 15.75 26.23
N GLU A 243 -6.01 14.75 26.95
CA GLU A 243 -4.57 14.59 27.25
C GLU A 243 -3.72 14.40 26.00
N CYS A 244 -4.22 13.66 25.01
CA CYS A 244 -3.52 13.52 23.71
C CYS A 244 -3.40 14.86 23.00
N VAL A 245 -4.46 15.68 23.04
CA VAL A 245 -4.50 17.00 22.40
C VAL A 245 -3.54 17.94 23.10
N GLN A 246 -3.62 18.05 24.42
CA GLN A 246 -2.73 18.90 25.24
C GLN A 246 -1.26 18.57 25.03
N ASN A 247 -0.92 17.29 24.91
CA ASN A 247 0.45 16.83 24.70
C ASN A 247 0.87 16.78 23.22
N GLN A 248 0.08 17.34 22.30
CA GLN A 248 0.32 17.34 20.85
C GLN A 248 0.57 15.92 20.27
N ASN A 249 0.06 14.89 20.96
CA ASN A 249 0.19 13.48 20.57
C ASN A 249 -1.03 12.97 19.83
N HIS A 250 -1.52 13.77 18.88
CA HIS A 250 -2.67 13.47 18.05
C HIS A 250 -2.45 13.89 16.60
N TYR A 251 -3.33 13.44 15.72
CA TYR A 251 -3.41 13.86 14.31
C TYR A 251 -4.83 13.69 13.78
N LEU A 252 -5.21 14.53 12.83
CA LEU A 252 -6.45 14.39 12.09
C LEU A 252 -6.24 13.39 10.95
N ASP A 253 -7.19 12.49 10.78
CA ASP A 253 -7.23 11.57 9.65
C ASP A 253 -8.65 11.44 9.11
N LYS A 254 -8.78 11.43 7.78
CA LYS A 254 -10.04 11.25 7.07
C LYS A 254 -10.16 9.79 6.67
N ILE A 255 -11.04 9.07 7.32
CA ILE A 255 -11.24 7.63 7.12
C ILE A 255 -12.73 7.32 6.85
N PRO A 256 -13.07 6.14 6.28
CA PRO A 256 -14.45 5.70 6.20
C PRO A 256 -15.13 5.74 7.57
N TYR A 257 -16.34 6.28 7.62
CA TYR A 257 -17.08 6.49 8.87
C TYR A 257 -17.19 5.20 9.70
N ASP A 258 -17.49 4.07 9.05
CA ASP A 258 -17.61 2.77 9.70
C ASP A 258 -16.27 2.17 10.16
N SER A 259 -15.15 2.78 9.75
CA SER A 259 -13.80 2.39 10.21
C SER A 259 -13.34 3.18 11.43
N LYS A 260 -14.22 4.00 12.01
CA LYS A 260 -13.93 4.78 13.23
C LYS A 260 -13.46 3.87 14.36
N PRO A 261 -12.35 4.19 15.03
CA PRO A 261 -11.94 3.46 16.23
C PRO A 261 -13.03 3.52 17.31
N ARG A 262 -13.42 2.36 17.84
CA ARG A 262 -14.47 2.26 18.86
C ARG A 262 -14.05 2.78 20.25
N LEU A 263 -12.74 2.83 20.50
CA LEU A 263 -12.19 3.13 21.80
C LEU A 263 -11.51 4.51 21.81
N GLN A 264 -11.67 5.24 22.90
CA GLN A 264 -10.90 6.44 23.18
C GLN A 264 -9.57 6.08 23.84
N CYS A 265 -8.55 6.91 23.63
CA CYS A 265 -7.28 6.79 24.31
C CYS A 265 -7.44 7.21 25.78
N LEU A 266 -6.97 6.38 26.70
CA LEU A 266 -7.05 6.60 28.16
C LEU A 266 -5.83 7.35 28.71
N GLY A 267 -5.00 7.96 27.84
CA GLY A 267 -3.75 8.61 28.22
C GLY A 267 -2.51 7.71 28.04
N HIS A 268 -1.33 8.31 28.25
CA HIS A 268 -0.05 7.66 27.93
C HIS A 268 0.85 7.41 29.14
N ARG A 269 0.43 7.78 30.34
CA ARG A 269 1.26 7.71 31.57
C ARG A 269 1.90 6.34 31.79
N HIS A 270 1.26 5.25 31.35
CA HIS A 270 1.76 3.88 31.50
C HIS A 270 2.69 3.41 30.36
N LEU A 271 2.73 4.11 29.22
CA LEU A 271 3.56 3.71 28.07
C LEU A 271 4.98 4.30 28.12
N ILE A 272 5.16 5.41 28.81
CA ILE A 272 6.45 6.11 28.95
C ILE A 272 7.35 5.42 30.00
N LEU A 273 6.77 4.76 30.99
CA LEU A 273 7.48 4.11 32.10
C LEU A 273 7.84 2.63 31.87
N GLY A 274 7.55 2.07 30.69
CA GLY A 274 7.74 0.65 30.40
C GLY A 274 9.18 0.23 30.11
N LYS A 275 10.11 0.36 31.05
CA LYS A 275 11.40 -0.37 31.04
C LYS A 275 11.26 -1.84 31.48
N ASN A 276 10.04 -2.36 31.70
CA ASN A 276 9.83 -3.71 32.20
C ASN A 276 9.32 -4.66 31.08
N PRO A 277 10.07 -5.71 30.69
CA PRO A 277 9.74 -6.61 29.58
C PRO A 277 8.44 -7.40 29.76
N GLU A 278 8.01 -7.67 30.99
CA GLU A 278 6.81 -8.46 31.27
C GLU A 278 5.47 -7.74 30.95
N LYS A 279 5.43 -6.40 30.97
CA LYS A 279 4.24 -5.64 30.59
C LYS A 279 4.01 -5.54 29.09
N LYS A 280 5.01 -5.87 28.25
CA LYS A 280 4.89 -5.89 26.78
C LYS A 280 3.95 -6.97 26.25
N GLN A 281 3.88 -8.13 26.91
CA GLN A 281 3.00 -9.22 26.48
C GLN A 281 1.51 -8.91 26.68
N LYS A 282 1.14 -8.15 27.73
CA LYS A 282 -0.28 -7.78 27.96
C LYS A 282 -0.78 -6.77 26.92
N GLY A 283 0.03 -5.81 26.50
CA GLY A 283 -0.34 -4.85 25.44
C GLY A 283 -0.56 -5.51 24.06
N LEU A 284 0.23 -6.56 23.74
CA LEU A 284 0.07 -7.30 22.49
C LEU A 284 -1.21 -8.17 22.46
N LYS A 285 -1.62 -8.71 23.62
CA LYS A 285 -2.88 -9.46 23.75
C LYS A 285 -4.13 -8.57 23.58
N VAL A 286 -4.06 -7.32 24.03
CA VAL A 286 -5.15 -6.34 23.85
C VAL A 286 -5.27 -5.95 22.36
N LEU A 287 -4.16 -5.74 21.65
CA LEU A 287 -4.18 -5.46 20.21
C LEU A 287 -4.75 -6.63 19.39
N LYS A 288 -4.40 -7.88 19.74
CA LYS A 288 -4.96 -9.06 19.04
C LYS A 288 -6.48 -9.19 19.19
N ARG A 289 -7.07 -8.82 20.34
CA ARG A 289 -8.53 -8.84 20.55
C ARG A 289 -9.30 -7.76 19.79
N LEU A 290 -8.64 -6.67 19.39
CA LEU A 290 -9.26 -5.57 18.63
C LEU A 290 -9.39 -5.84 17.13
N PHE A 291 -8.74 -6.90 16.63
CA PHE A 291 -8.69 -7.26 15.21
C PHE A 291 -9.20 -8.69 14.92
N GLN A 292 -9.91 -9.34 15.87
CA GLN A 292 -10.64 -10.57 15.57
C GLN A 292 -11.97 -10.19 14.90
N PRO A 293 -12.29 -10.75 13.72
CA PRO A 293 -13.64 -10.67 13.17
C PRO A 293 -14.58 -11.49 14.08
N ASN A 294 -15.77 -10.94 14.31
CA ASN A 294 -16.91 -11.74 14.82
C ASN A 294 -17.34 -12.73 13.77
#